data_d0d571db611a37c0676947b8930ccae5
#
_entry.id   d0d571db611a37c0676947b8930ccae5
#
_cell.length_a   1.000
_cell.length_b   1.000
_cell.length_c   1.000
_cell.angle_alpha   90.00
_cell.angle_beta   90.00
_cell.angle_gamma   90.00
#
_symmetry.space_group_name_H-M   'P 1'
#
loop_
_entity.id
_entity.type
_entity.pdbx_description
1 polymer ?
#
loop_
_entity_poly.entity_id
_entity_poly.type
_entity_poly.pdbx_seq_one_letter_code
_entity_poly.pdbx_strand_id
1 'polypeptide(L)'
;LIGQNPGLLIDNCASGGRRLDIEMMKRSVPLWRSDYYVSGNVTDSDSARSIGYNLSYWLPLSCGGSTTDGLGTSYDFRCAMGSGMTVDIPVSDFGWWSRRVDEYFRIRELMSGDYYILSQGNVTNYTKKNACYEYIDPESGEGCLILFRPEGSLAEKQTFYLKGLDPDAVYTLRVSDNGEEITASGKALSDDGLTVSMNQPRMSLVIFFSEK
;
A
#
# COMPACT_ATOMS: atom_id res chain seq x y z
N LEU A 1 27.53 -16.94 -10.92
CA LEU A 1 27.31 -15.60 -11.46
C LEU A 1 27.57 -14.53 -10.40
N ILE A 2 26.85 -14.55 -9.26
CA ILE A 2 26.97 -13.50 -8.20
C ILE A 2 28.39 -13.43 -7.67
N GLY A 3 29.03 -14.56 -7.36
CA GLY A 3 30.41 -14.59 -6.86
C GLY A 3 31.46 -14.08 -7.86
N GLN A 4 31.14 -14.05 -9.15
CA GLN A 4 32.01 -13.51 -10.21
C GLN A 4 31.67 -12.07 -10.58
N ASN A 5 30.53 -11.57 -10.15
CA ASN A 5 30.03 -10.23 -10.46
C ASN A 5 29.48 -9.59 -9.18
N PRO A 6 30.34 -9.08 -8.33
CA PRO A 6 29.91 -8.37 -7.11
C PRO A 6 29.02 -7.17 -7.47
N GLY A 7 27.86 -7.08 -6.85
CA GLY A 7 26.88 -6.03 -7.14
C GLY A 7 25.86 -6.36 -8.24
N LEU A 8 25.90 -7.58 -8.81
CA LEU A 8 24.88 -8.02 -9.75
C LEU A 8 23.53 -8.12 -9.03
N LEU A 9 22.55 -7.33 -9.50
CA LEU A 9 21.17 -7.45 -9.10
C LEU A 9 20.43 -8.39 -10.05
N ILE A 10 19.73 -9.35 -9.49
CA ILE A 10 18.91 -10.31 -10.22
C ILE A 10 17.44 -10.02 -9.90
N ASP A 11 16.68 -9.69 -10.91
CA ASP A 11 15.23 -9.65 -10.81
C ASP A 11 14.67 -11.06 -10.98
N ASN A 12 13.87 -11.51 -10.03
CA ASN A 12 13.28 -12.83 -10.02
C ASN A 12 11.77 -12.75 -10.33
N CYS A 13 11.42 -12.99 -11.56
CA CYS A 13 10.03 -13.12 -11.98
C CYS A 13 9.51 -14.57 -11.87
N ALA A 14 10.25 -15.51 -12.44
CA ALA A 14 9.97 -16.95 -12.43
C ALA A 14 8.53 -17.33 -12.77
N SER A 15 7.99 -16.83 -13.88
CA SER A 15 6.64 -17.11 -14.38
C SER A 15 5.56 -16.74 -13.35
N GLY A 16 5.38 -15.46 -13.11
CA GLY A 16 4.32 -14.94 -12.24
C GLY A 16 4.59 -15.07 -10.75
N GLY A 17 5.84 -14.87 -10.33
CA GLY A 17 6.19 -14.82 -8.91
C GLY A 17 6.20 -16.18 -8.22
N ARG A 18 6.41 -17.27 -8.93
CA ARG A 18 6.38 -18.63 -8.37
C ARG A 18 7.60 -19.00 -7.52
N ARG A 19 8.66 -18.22 -7.54
CA ARG A 19 9.91 -18.48 -6.81
C ARG A 19 10.19 -17.41 -5.77
N LEU A 20 9.24 -17.25 -4.86
CA LEU A 20 9.37 -16.38 -3.68
C LEU A 20 9.82 -17.18 -2.46
N ASP A 21 10.70 -18.15 -2.66
CA ASP A 21 11.28 -18.95 -1.58
C ASP A 21 12.56 -18.30 -1.03
N ILE A 22 12.91 -18.67 0.20
CA ILE A 22 14.06 -18.10 0.92
C ILE A 22 15.37 -18.25 0.15
N GLU A 23 15.56 -19.36 -0.56
CA GLU A 23 16.81 -19.63 -1.28
C GLU A 23 16.97 -18.69 -2.49
N MET A 24 15.88 -18.40 -3.17
CA MET A 24 15.91 -17.41 -4.26
C MET A 24 16.05 -15.99 -3.72
N MET A 25 15.41 -15.67 -2.61
CA MET A 25 15.49 -14.33 -2.01
C MET A 25 16.86 -13.96 -1.48
N LYS A 26 17.72 -14.94 -1.18
CA LYS A 26 19.14 -14.69 -0.86
C LYS A 26 19.94 -14.16 -2.05
N ARG A 27 19.46 -14.32 -3.27
CA ARG A 27 20.22 -14.08 -4.51
C ARG A 27 19.54 -13.12 -5.47
N SER A 28 18.31 -12.75 -5.21
CA SER A 28 17.50 -11.97 -6.16
C SER A 28 16.46 -11.11 -5.43
N VAL A 29 15.96 -10.12 -6.14
CA VAL A 29 14.85 -9.27 -5.69
C VAL A 29 13.59 -9.64 -6.47
N PRO A 30 12.46 -9.89 -5.82
CA PRO A 30 11.22 -10.23 -6.51
C PRO A 30 10.51 -8.96 -6.99
N LEU A 31 10.97 -8.37 -8.07
CA LEU A 31 10.29 -7.19 -8.65
C LEU A 31 8.92 -7.57 -9.23
N TRP A 32 8.76 -8.81 -9.73
CA TRP A 32 7.51 -9.29 -10.26
C TRP A 32 6.84 -10.29 -9.29
N ARG A 33 5.75 -9.88 -8.67
CA ARG A 33 5.04 -10.68 -7.64
C ARG A 33 4.02 -11.64 -8.22
N SER A 34 3.36 -11.27 -9.34
CA SER A 34 2.26 -12.06 -9.89
C SER A 34 1.88 -11.58 -11.30
N ASP A 35 1.54 -12.51 -12.18
CA ASP A 35 0.96 -12.22 -13.49
C ASP A 35 -0.46 -11.65 -13.40
N TYR A 36 -1.07 -11.65 -12.24
CA TYR A 36 -2.36 -10.98 -12.01
C TYR A 36 -2.31 -9.47 -12.29
N TYR A 37 -1.13 -8.87 -12.34
CA TYR A 37 -0.97 -7.45 -12.66
C TYR A 37 -1.08 -7.13 -14.15
N VAL A 38 -0.96 -8.12 -15.04
CA VAL A 38 -0.90 -7.91 -16.50
C VAL A 38 -1.90 -8.75 -17.30
N SER A 39 -2.64 -9.66 -16.69
CA SER A 39 -3.62 -10.42 -17.42
C SER A 39 -4.85 -9.56 -17.66
N GLY A 40 -5.14 -9.20 -18.89
CA GLY A 40 -6.33 -8.42 -19.29
C GLY A 40 -7.69 -9.06 -18.91
N ASN A 41 -7.65 -10.18 -18.21
CA ASN A 41 -8.81 -10.84 -17.63
C ASN A 41 -8.95 -10.62 -16.12
N VAL A 42 -8.00 -9.97 -15.48
CA VAL A 42 -8.02 -9.72 -14.04
C VAL A 42 -7.77 -8.25 -13.78
N THR A 43 -8.76 -7.49 -14.03
CA THR A 43 -8.93 -6.12 -13.57
C THR A 43 -9.27 -6.05 -12.08
N ASP A 44 -8.93 -7.09 -11.34
CA ASP A 44 -9.23 -7.13 -9.93
C ASP A 44 -8.12 -6.46 -9.14
N SER A 45 -8.23 -5.13 -9.04
CA SER A 45 -7.36 -4.31 -8.21
C SER A 45 -7.31 -4.80 -6.77
N ASP A 46 -8.41 -5.39 -6.27
CA ASP A 46 -8.45 -5.97 -4.94
C ASP A 46 -7.55 -7.19 -4.81
N SER A 47 -7.44 -8.02 -5.85
CA SER A 47 -6.48 -9.13 -5.88
C SER A 47 -5.05 -8.61 -5.85
N ALA A 48 -4.71 -7.62 -6.68
CA ALA A 48 -3.39 -6.98 -6.70
C ALA A 48 -3.05 -6.40 -5.33
N ARG A 49 -3.98 -5.67 -4.71
CA ARG A 49 -3.85 -5.15 -3.35
C ARG A 49 -3.62 -6.29 -2.34
N SER A 50 -4.47 -7.29 -2.34
CA SER A 50 -4.39 -8.40 -1.40
C SER A 50 -3.04 -9.13 -1.49
N ILE A 51 -2.57 -9.41 -2.70
CA ILE A 51 -1.27 -10.05 -2.93
C ILE A 51 -0.14 -9.10 -2.49
N GLY A 52 -0.15 -7.87 -2.99
CA GLY A 52 0.92 -6.90 -2.80
C GLY A 52 1.17 -6.57 -1.33
N TYR A 53 0.16 -6.10 -0.63
CA TYR A 53 0.29 -5.69 0.77
C TYR A 53 0.53 -6.88 1.72
N ASN A 54 -0.01 -8.06 1.43
CA ASN A 54 0.31 -9.26 2.22
C ASN A 54 1.75 -9.72 2.03
N LEU A 55 2.27 -9.68 0.79
CA LEU A 55 3.66 -10.02 0.53
C LEU A 55 4.64 -9.02 1.15
N SER A 56 4.26 -7.76 1.29
CA SER A 56 5.10 -6.73 1.93
C SER A 56 5.47 -7.06 3.38
N TYR A 57 4.71 -7.92 4.04
CA TYR A 57 5.06 -8.47 5.36
C TYR A 57 6.32 -9.33 5.35
N TRP A 58 6.62 -9.95 4.21
CA TRP A 58 7.74 -10.88 4.03
C TRP A 58 8.83 -10.31 3.13
N LEU A 59 8.42 -9.54 2.15
CA LEU A 59 9.23 -9.05 1.06
C LEU A 59 9.05 -7.53 0.94
N PRO A 60 9.75 -6.76 1.76
CA PRO A 60 9.64 -5.29 1.73
C PRO A 60 10.08 -4.71 0.39
N LEU A 61 11.05 -5.35 -0.28
CA LEU A 61 11.51 -4.95 -1.61
C LEU A 61 10.83 -5.81 -2.68
N SER A 62 9.77 -5.29 -3.27
CA SER A 62 9.06 -5.94 -4.36
C SER A 62 8.24 -4.93 -5.15
N CYS A 63 7.99 -5.22 -6.41
CA CYS A 63 7.24 -4.33 -7.28
C CYS A 63 5.73 -4.65 -7.23
N GLY A 64 4.92 -3.62 -7.10
CA GLY A 64 3.51 -3.67 -7.45
C GLY A 64 3.30 -3.38 -8.93
N GLY A 65 2.11 -3.63 -9.44
CA GLY A 65 1.79 -3.37 -10.83
C GLY A 65 0.34 -2.96 -11.02
N SER A 66 0.11 -2.03 -11.92
CA SER A 66 -1.22 -1.65 -12.38
C SER A 66 -1.32 -1.91 -13.86
N THR A 67 -2.33 -2.62 -14.27
CA THR A 67 -2.74 -2.77 -15.66
C THR A 67 -3.97 -1.95 -15.97
N THR A 68 -4.16 -1.64 -17.21
CA THR A 68 -4.69 -0.42 -17.72
C THR A 68 -6.11 -0.40 -18.20
N ASP A 69 -6.86 -1.43 -18.05
CA ASP A 69 -8.21 -1.46 -18.58
C ASP A 69 -9.19 -0.62 -17.76
N GLY A 70 -8.97 0.70 -17.78
CA GLY A 70 -9.94 1.64 -17.25
C GLY A 70 -9.53 2.42 -16.01
N LEU A 71 -8.27 2.63 -15.77
CA LEU A 71 -7.74 2.98 -14.47
C LEU A 71 -7.36 4.45 -14.28
N GLY A 72 -8.29 5.30 -14.42
CA GLY A 72 -8.15 6.67 -13.93
C GLY A 72 -8.54 6.86 -12.46
N THR A 73 -8.60 5.78 -11.63
CA THR A 73 -9.05 5.94 -10.25
C THR A 73 -7.90 5.85 -9.25
N SER A 74 -7.97 6.68 -8.21
CA SER A 74 -7.02 6.61 -7.08
C SER A 74 -7.05 5.24 -6.39
N TYR A 75 -8.21 4.57 -6.39
CA TYR A 75 -8.37 3.24 -5.82
C TYR A 75 -7.44 2.22 -6.49
N ASP A 76 -7.53 2.14 -7.82
CA ASP A 76 -6.76 1.17 -8.60
C ASP A 76 -5.27 1.46 -8.54
N PHE A 77 -4.89 2.73 -8.64
CA PHE A 77 -3.51 3.16 -8.49
C PHE A 77 -2.92 2.74 -7.13
N ARG A 78 -3.65 3.01 -6.04
CA ARG A 78 -3.21 2.65 -4.68
C ARG A 78 -3.20 1.15 -4.43
N CYS A 79 -4.09 0.39 -5.06
CA CYS A 79 -4.06 -1.09 -5.01
C CYS A 79 -2.78 -1.69 -5.60
N ALA A 80 -2.15 -0.98 -6.54
CA ALA A 80 -0.96 -1.43 -7.25
C ALA A 80 0.36 -1.04 -6.58
N MET A 81 0.33 -0.27 -5.49
CA MET A 81 1.55 0.23 -4.85
C MET A 81 2.40 -0.88 -4.22
N GLY A 82 3.70 -0.71 -4.30
CA GLY A 82 4.72 -1.50 -3.65
C GLY A 82 5.99 -0.66 -3.55
N SER A 83 7.09 -1.19 -3.02
CA SER A 83 8.38 -0.47 -2.94
C SER A 83 8.96 -0.13 -4.32
N GLY A 84 8.61 -0.90 -5.36
CA GLY A 84 8.65 -0.53 -6.76
C GLY A 84 7.23 -0.58 -7.35
N MET A 85 7.00 0.10 -8.47
CA MET A 85 5.72 0.10 -9.15
C MET A 85 5.90 0.12 -10.67
N THR A 86 5.28 -0.83 -11.35
CA THR A 86 5.17 -0.83 -12.81
C THR A 86 3.82 -0.27 -13.19
N VAL A 87 3.82 0.70 -14.08
CA VAL A 87 2.62 1.36 -14.57
C VAL A 87 2.60 1.26 -16.09
N ASP A 88 1.56 0.64 -16.62
CA ASP A 88 1.30 0.54 -18.06
C ASP A 88 -0.07 1.16 -18.36
N ILE A 89 -0.13 2.49 -18.37
CA ILE A 89 -1.37 3.24 -18.53
C ILE A 89 -1.16 4.36 -19.54
N PRO A 90 -2.08 4.54 -20.50
CA PRO A 90 -2.09 5.73 -21.34
C PRO A 90 -2.32 6.96 -20.49
N VAL A 91 -1.34 7.82 -20.40
CA VAL A 91 -1.44 9.05 -19.61
C VAL A 91 -2.24 10.08 -20.41
N SER A 92 -3.50 10.28 -20.04
CA SER A 92 -4.37 11.30 -20.61
C SER A 92 -4.54 12.54 -19.72
N ASP A 93 -4.39 12.39 -18.40
CA ASP A 93 -4.46 13.47 -17.41
C ASP A 93 -3.14 13.56 -16.63
N PHE A 94 -2.22 14.38 -17.14
CA PHE A 94 -0.92 14.59 -16.50
C PHE A 94 -1.02 15.20 -15.10
N GLY A 95 -2.03 16.03 -14.83
CA GLY A 95 -2.21 16.65 -13.52
C GLY A 95 -2.64 15.63 -12.47
N TRP A 96 -3.53 14.73 -12.81
CA TRP A 96 -3.92 13.63 -11.94
C TRP A 96 -2.73 12.69 -11.67
N TRP A 97 -1.99 12.34 -12.73
CA TRP A 97 -0.81 11.48 -12.63
C TRP A 97 0.27 12.07 -11.74
N SER A 98 0.63 13.32 -11.95
CA SER A 98 1.64 13.99 -11.12
C SER A 98 1.30 13.88 -9.63
N ARG A 99 0.06 14.20 -9.26
CA ARG A 99 -0.38 14.09 -7.85
C ARG A 99 -0.30 12.66 -7.30
N ARG A 100 -0.63 11.64 -8.11
CA ARG A 100 -0.55 10.23 -7.68
C ARG A 100 0.90 9.76 -7.56
N VAL A 101 1.75 10.17 -8.45
CA VAL A 101 3.19 9.86 -8.42
C VAL A 101 3.86 10.54 -7.22
N ASP A 102 3.54 11.80 -6.95
CA ASP A 102 4.07 12.53 -5.78
C ASP A 102 3.61 11.87 -4.48
N GLU A 103 2.33 11.46 -4.39
CA GLU A 103 1.81 10.70 -3.26
C GLU A 103 2.55 9.37 -3.10
N TYR A 104 2.76 8.64 -4.20
CA TYR A 104 3.48 7.37 -4.20
C TYR A 104 4.92 7.52 -3.71
N PHE A 105 5.65 8.53 -4.16
CA PHE A 105 7.03 8.73 -3.72
C PHE A 105 7.11 9.02 -2.22
N ARG A 106 6.20 9.79 -1.65
CA ARG A 106 6.12 9.98 -0.19
C ARG A 106 5.85 8.66 0.54
N ILE A 107 4.88 7.87 0.07
CA ILE A 107 4.57 6.56 0.67
C ILE A 107 5.77 5.64 0.56
N ARG A 108 6.45 5.62 -0.59
CA ARG A 108 7.60 4.73 -0.84
C ARG A 108 8.76 4.98 0.13
N GLU A 109 9.01 6.21 0.52
CA GLU A 109 10.01 6.54 1.53
C GLU A 109 9.70 5.88 2.87
N LEU A 110 8.42 5.85 3.26
CA LEU A 110 7.95 5.21 4.49
C LEU A 110 7.93 3.66 4.42
N MET A 111 7.96 3.07 3.24
CA MET A 111 7.96 1.60 3.07
C MET A 111 9.24 0.90 3.57
N SER A 112 10.26 1.65 3.91
CA SER A 112 11.48 1.13 4.57
C SER A 112 11.37 1.08 6.09
N GLY A 113 10.35 1.69 6.68
CA GLY A 113 10.06 1.68 8.11
C GLY A 113 9.23 0.47 8.55
N ASP A 114 8.59 0.61 9.69
CA ASP A 114 7.70 -0.42 10.22
C ASP A 114 6.41 -0.52 9.43
N TYR A 115 5.92 -1.75 9.28
CA TYR A 115 4.71 -2.06 8.53
C TYR A 115 3.70 -2.81 9.36
N TYR A 116 2.46 -2.33 9.40
CA TYR A 116 1.35 -2.95 10.12
C TYR A 116 0.12 -3.12 9.24
N ILE A 117 -0.49 -4.30 9.31
CA ILE A 117 -1.80 -4.56 8.71
C ILE A 117 -2.85 -4.34 9.80
N LEU A 118 -3.52 -3.19 9.78
CA LEU A 118 -4.52 -2.84 10.79
C LEU A 118 -5.87 -3.52 10.54
N SER A 119 -6.20 -3.74 9.28
CA SER A 119 -7.40 -4.46 8.86
C SER A 119 -7.25 -4.98 7.44
N GLN A 120 -7.78 -6.17 7.18
CA GLN A 120 -7.89 -6.71 5.83
C GLN A 120 -8.88 -7.89 5.77
N GLY A 121 -9.30 -8.24 4.56
CA GLY A 121 -9.93 -9.52 4.30
C GLY A 121 -8.92 -10.65 4.14
N ASN A 122 -9.35 -11.88 4.35
CA ASN A 122 -8.58 -13.07 3.98
C ASN A 122 -8.83 -13.44 2.50
N VAL A 123 -8.22 -14.53 2.04
CA VAL A 123 -8.33 -14.99 0.65
C VAL A 123 -9.75 -15.23 0.13
N THR A 124 -10.75 -15.34 1.03
CA THR A 124 -12.14 -15.59 0.65
C THR A 124 -13.03 -14.34 0.74
N ASN A 125 -12.56 -13.27 1.37
CA ASN A 125 -13.39 -12.07 1.61
C ASN A 125 -12.66 -10.73 1.44
N TYR A 126 -11.47 -10.71 0.84
CA TYR A 126 -10.70 -9.47 0.62
C TYR A 126 -11.45 -8.41 -0.21
N THR A 127 -12.42 -8.84 -1.05
CA THR A 127 -13.30 -7.94 -1.80
C THR A 127 -14.51 -7.43 -1.01
N LYS A 128 -14.71 -7.92 0.22
CA LYS A 128 -15.87 -7.63 1.08
C LYS A 128 -15.50 -6.98 2.41
N LYS A 129 -14.23 -6.79 2.67
CA LYS A 129 -13.72 -6.21 3.91
C LYS A 129 -12.86 -4.99 3.62
N ASN A 130 -13.09 -3.93 4.38
CA ASN A 130 -12.20 -2.78 4.34
C ASN A 130 -10.79 -3.21 4.75
N ALA A 131 -9.79 -2.59 4.13
CA ALA A 131 -8.40 -2.81 4.47
C ALA A 131 -7.74 -1.50 4.87
N CYS A 132 -6.79 -1.60 5.79
CA CYS A 132 -5.94 -0.49 6.21
C CYS A 132 -4.54 -1.02 6.47
N TYR A 133 -3.58 -0.37 5.85
CA TYR A 133 -2.15 -0.65 5.95
C TYR A 133 -1.45 0.59 6.45
N GLU A 134 -0.59 0.42 7.43
CA GLU A 134 0.16 1.48 8.07
C GLU A 134 1.64 1.28 7.82
N TYR A 135 2.31 2.36 7.42
CA TYR A 135 3.76 2.48 7.41
C TYR A 135 4.16 3.61 8.34
N ILE A 136 5.18 3.40 9.12
CA ILE A 136 5.73 4.41 10.03
C ILE A 136 7.25 4.30 10.06
N ASP A 137 7.92 5.43 9.97
CA ASP A 137 9.33 5.56 10.30
C ASP A 137 9.48 5.73 11.81
N PRO A 138 10.04 4.73 12.52
CA PRO A 138 10.16 4.78 13.98
C PRO A 138 11.16 5.84 14.48
N GLU A 139 12.03 6.37 13.61
CA GLU A 139 12.99 7.40 13.99
C GLU A 139 12.38 8.81 13.97
N SER A 140 11.57 9.10 12.95
CA SER A 140 10.95 10.42 12.78
C SER A 140 9.53 10.51 13.33
N GLY A 141 8.85 9.38 13.56
CA GLY A 141 7.42 9.36 13.89
C GLY A 141 6.51 9.72 12.71
N GLU A 142 7.07 9.92 11.51
CA GLU A 142 6.29 10.14 10.30
C GLU A 142 5.71 8.82 9.76
N GLY A 143 4.48 8.88 9.26
CA GLY A 143 3.86 7.68 8.71
C GLY A 143 2.70 7.95 7.78
N CYS A 144 2.12 6.87 7.29
CA CYS A 144 0.89 6.94 6.52
C CYS A 144 -0.02 5.74 6.72
N LEU A 145 -1.31 5.99 6.54
CA LEU A 145 -2.35 4.96 6.40
C LEU A 145 -2.79 4.90 4.95
N ILE A 146 -2.90 3.70 4.40
CA ILE A 146 -3.50 3.45 3.09
C ILE A 146 -4.75 2.62 3.31
N LEU A 147 -5.91 3.21 3.04
CA LEU A 147 -7.22 2.66 3.35
C LEU A 147 -7.98 2.31 2.07
N PHE A 148 -8.72 1.22 2.13
CA PHE A 148 -9.53 0.72 1.02
C PHE A 148 -10.89 0.26 1.50
N ARG A 149 -11.94 0.71 0.81
CA ARG A 149 -13.29 0.13 0.85
C ARG A 149 -13.56 -0.56 -0.48
N PRO A 150 -13.46 -1.89 -0.57
CA PRO A 150 -13.80 -2.64 -1.78
C PRO A 150 -15.26 -2.51 -2.18
N GLU A 151 -15.59 -2.86 -3.42
CA GLU A 151 -16.96 -2.84 -3.96
C GLU A 151 -17.95 -3.62 -3.07
N GLY A 152 -17.55 -4.79 -2.60
CA GLY A 152 -18.42 -5.67 -1.80
C GLY A 152 -18.47 -5.35 -0.30
N SER A 153 -17.81 -4.29 0.17
CA SER A 153 -17.83 -3.93 1.59
C SER A 153 -19.07 -3.10 1.94
N LEU A 154 -19.81 -3.55 2.95
CA LEU A 154 -20.97 -2.85 3.50
C LEU A 154 -20.60 -1.82 4.59
N ALA A 155 -19.36 -1.82 5.05
CA ALA A 155 -18.91 -0.96 6.14
C ALA A 155 -18.48 0.40 5.60
N GLU A 156 -19.34 1.41 5.76
CA GLU A 156 -19.03 2.80 5.40
C GLU A 156 -18.12 3.50 6.39
N LYS A 157 -18.14 3.06 7.64
CA LYS A 157 -17.27 3.57 8.72
C LYS A 157 -16.55 2.41 9.37
N GLN A 158 -15.29 2.63 9.69
CA GLN A 158 -14.51 1.66 10.44
C GLN A 158 -13.47 2.39 11.29
N THR A 159 -13.23 1.85 12.49
CA THR A 159 -12.17 2.32 13.39
C THR A 159 -10.92 1.47 13.18
N PHE A 160 -9.79 2.13 13.10
CA PHE A 160 -8.47 1.53 12.96
C PHE A 160 -7.59 1.97 14.13
N TYR A 161 -6.89 1.04 14.73
CA TYR A 161 -6.03 1.26 15.90
C TYR A 161 -4.58 1.31 15.43
N LEU A 162 -3.99 2.51 15.43
CA LEU A 162 -2.65 2.75 14.92
C LEU A 162 -1.60 2.11 15.82
N LYS A 163 -0.45 1.79 15.23
CA LYS A 163 0.66 1.10 15.88
C LYS A 163 1.95 1.93 15.79
N GLY A 164 2.91 1.59 16.64
CA GLY A 164 4.24 2.23 16.60
C GLY A 164 4.29 3.70 17.02
N LEU A 165 3.18 4.28 17.46
CA LEU A 165 3.12 5.67 17.89
C LEU A 165 3.67 5.85 19.31
N ASP A 166 4.33 6.98 19.58
CA ASP A 166 4.60 7.42 20.95
C ASP A 166 3.27 7.85 21.60
N PRO A 167 2.85 7.19 22.70
CA PRO A 167 1.59 7.50 23.37
C PRO A 167 1.51 8.92 23.92
N ASP A 168 2.65 9.51 24.27
CA ASP A 168 2.73 10.84 24.87
C ASP A 168 2.85 11.97 23.84
N ALA A 169 3.17 11.63 22.59
CA ALA A 169 3.25 12.58 21.49
C ALA A 169 1.87 12.95 20.94
N VAL A 170 1.82 14.10 20.26
CA VAL A 170 0.63 14.59 19.54
C VAL A 170 0.90 14.52 18.06
N TYR A 171 0.02 13.87 17.32
CA TYR A 171 0.12 13.68 15.88
C TYR A 171 -0.86 14.56 15.14
N THR A 172 -0.41 15.10 14.01
CA THR A 172 -1.27 15.72 13.00
C THR A 172 -1.45 14.71 11.85
N LEU A 173 -2.70 14.35 11.57
CA LEU A 173 -3.08 13.45 10.50
C LEU A 173 -3.69 14.28 9.36
N ARG A 174 -3.22 14.11 8.13
CA ARG A 174 -3.70 14.86 6.96
C ARG A 174 -4.14 13.92 5.85
N VAL A 175 -5.40 14.07 5.43
CA VAL A 175 -5.95 13.34 4.28
C VAL A 175 -5.36 13.88 2.98
N SER A 176 -4.71 13.01 2.21
CA SER A 176 -4.01 13.40 0.97
C SER A 176 -4.95 13.98 -0.09
N ASP A 177 -6.17 13.47 -0.19
CA ASP A 177 -7.10 13.82 -1.27
C ASP A 177 -7.76 15.19 -1.12
N ASN A 178 -8.01 15.65 0.11
CA ASN A 178 -8.74 16.90 0.38
C ASN A 178 -8.02 17.86 1.34
N GLY A 179 -6.92 17.41 1.94
CA GLY A 179 -6.13 18.21 2.89
C GLY A 179 -6.78 18.38 4.27
N GLU A 180 -7.85 17.63 4.58
CA GLU A 180 -8.48 17.64 5.91
C GLU A 180 -7.47 17.19 6.96
N GLU A 181 -7.43 17.92 8.09
CA GLU A 181 -6.50 17.65 9.18
C GLU A 181 -7.24 17.28 10.47
N ILE A 182 -6.67 16.31 11.18
CA ILE A 182 -7.10 15.87 12.50
C ILE A 182 -5.87 15.88 13.41
N THR A 183 -6.04 16.30 14.65
CA THR A 183 -4.97 16.24 15.66
C THR A 183 -5.43 15.34 16.82
N ALA A 184 -4.58 14.38 17.19
CA ALA A 184 -4.85 13.48 18.31
C ALA A 184 -3.54 13.01 18.96
N SER A 185 -3.60 12.57 20.24
CA SER A 185 -2.44 11.95 20.89
C SER A 185 -2.20 10.55 20.35
N GLY A 186 -0.94 10.09 20.38
CA GLY A 186 -0.61 8.72 20.00
C GLY A 186 -1.38 7.70 20.83
N LYS A 187 -1.58 7.99 22.14
CA LYS A 187 -2.42 7.15 23.02
C LYS A 187 -3.86 7.03 22.49
N ALA A 188 -4.51 8.15 22.15
CA ALA A 188 -5.88 8.11 21.63
C ALA A 188 -5.97 7.36 20.30
N LEU A 189 -4.99 7.56 19.38
CA LEU A 189 -4.94 6.84 18.10
C LEU A 189 -4.72 5.34 18.26
N SER A 190 -4.00 4.92 19.32
CA SER A 190 -3.72 3.50 19.59
C SER A 190 -4.82 2.81 20.40
N ASP A 191 -5.41 3.49 21.39
CA ASP A 191 -6.39 2.91 22.33
C ASP A 191 -7.84 3.07 21.85
N ASP A 192 -8.21 4.28 21.41
CA ASP A 192 -9.58 4.60 20.94
C ASP A 192 -9.70 4.43 19.41
N GLY A 193 -8.57 4.58 18.71
CA GLY A 193 -8.44 4.43 17.27
C GLY A 193 -8.94 5.63 16.46
N LEU A 194 -8.63 5.59 15.17
CA LEU A 194 -9.10 6.55 14.17
C LEU A 194 -10.31 6.00 13.43
N THR A 195 -11.47 6.65 13.57
CA THR A 195 -12.66 6.29 12.81
C THR A 195 -12.67 7.03 11.48
N VAL A 196 -12.66 6.27 10.39
CA VAL A 196 -12.65 6.80 9.02
C VAL A 196 -13.95 6.46 8.33
N SER A 197 -14.50 7.44 7.58
CA SER A 197 -15.68 7.26 6.74
C SER A 197 -15.27 7.17 5.28
N MET A 198 -15.66 6.09 4.62
CA MET A 198 -15.51 5.86 3.18
C MET A 198 -16.91 5.58 2.62
N ASN A 199 -17.59 6.63 2.17
CA ASN A 199 -19.02 6.62 1.85
C ASN A 199 -19.37 6.02 0.48
N GLN A 200 -18.38 5.66 -0.33
CA GLN A 200 -18.58 5.08 -1.66
C GLN A 200 -17.85 3.75 -1.79
N PRO A 201 -18.42 2.76 -2.50
CA PRO A 201 -17.69 1.57 -2.94
C PRO A 201 -16.48 1.96 -3.79
N ARG A 202 -15.46 1.10 -3.79
CA ARG A 202 -14.18 1.34 -4.47
C ARG A 202 -13.53 2.68 -4.11
N MET A 203 -13.64 3.08 -2.84
CA MET A 203 -12.99 4.26 -2.29
C MET A 203 -11.68 3.88 -1.62
N SER A 204 -10.65 4.67 -1.84
CA SER A 204 -9.39 4.60 -1.11
C SER A 204 -9.01 5.97 -0.58
N LEU A 205 -8.32 5.99 0.56
CA LEU A 205 -7.77 7.19 1.16
C LEU A 205 -6.31 6.94 1.53
N VAL A 206 -5.52 8.00 1.47
CA VAL A 206 -4.20 8.06 2.10
C VAL A 206 -4.22 9.15 3.15
N ILE A 207 -3.79 8.82 4.35
CA ILE A 207 -3.68 9.75 5.47
C ILE A 207 -2.22 9.74 5.90
N PHE A 208 -1.52 10.85 5.69
CA PHE A 208 -0.19 11.03 6.24
C PHE A 208 -0.28 11.55 7.66
N PHE A 209 0.62 11.14 8.51
CA PHE A 209 0.71 11.65 9.87
C PHE A 209 2.16 11.93 10.27
N SER A 210 2.33 12.88 11.16
CA SER A 210 3.61 13.23 11.77
C SER A 210 3.41 13.75 13.17
N GLU A 211 4.41 13.56 13.99
CA GLU A 211 4.50 14.20 15.30
C GLU A 211 4.55 15.73 15.14
N LYS A 212 3.93 16.45 16.10
CA LYS A 212 3.77 17.91 16.05
C LYS A 212 4.88 18.62 16.78
#